data_8631956da8e4bc51ec67290a96a6cb88
#
_entry.id   8631956da8e4bc51ec67290a96a6cb88
#
_cell.length_a   1.000
_cell.length_b   1.000
_cell.length_c   1.000
_cell.angle_alpha   90.00
_cell.angle_beta   90.00
_cell.angle_gamma   90.00
#
_symmetry.space_group_name_H-M   'P 1'
#
loop_
_entity.id
_entity.type
_entity.pdbx_description
1 polymer ?
#
loop_
_entity_poly.entity_id
_entity_poly.type
_entity_poly.pdbx_seq_one_letter_code
_entity_poly.pdbx_strand_id
1 'polypeptide(L)'
;NKINPFNAKVAIQGFGNVGSWAALLLKERGCNVVAISDISGGYYDEKGIDIGKAIQYRNENKGTLEGFKEATKISNDELLKLDVDVLIPAALENAITEKNVNSIKAKVIVEGANGPTSHEADSIIEKNGIIAVPDILANAGGVIVSYFEWVQNRLGFKWTKSRVYRRSDSIIKQSFNNVYSCLLY
;
A
#
# COMPACT_ATOMS: atom_id res chain seq x y z
N ASN A 1 -8.16 -8.06 -16.07
CA ASN A 1 -6.73 -7.74 -16.14
C ASN A 1 -5.95 -8.69 -15.21
N LYS A 2 -5.17 -9.63 -15.80
CA LYS A 2 -4.30 -10.50 -15.01
C LYS A 2 -2.98 -9.78 -14.81
N ILE A 3 -2.81 -9.07 -13.69
CA ILE A 3 -1.50 -8.58 -13.26
C ILE A 3 -0.73 -9.78 -12.71
N ASN A 4 0.44 -10.06 -13.28
CA ASN A 4 1.34 -11.05 -12.70
C ASN A 4 2.01 -10.40 -11.49
N PRO A 5 1.83 -10.91 -10.26
CA PRO A 5 2.49 -10.33 -9.08
C PRO A 5 4.02 -10.33 -9.21
N PHE A 6 4.60 -11.31 -9.89
CA PHE A 6 6.03 -11.32 -10.17
C PHE A 6 6.39 -10.19 -11.14
N ASN A 7 7.27 -9.31 -10.69
CA ASN A 7 7.73 -8.10 -11.38
C ASN A 7 6.66 -7.01 -11.60
N ALA A 8 5.47 -7.10 -10.98
CA ALA A 8 4.53 -6.00 -10.99
C ALA A 8 5.19 -4.72 -10.44
N LYS A 9 5.13 -3.62 -11.20
CA LYS A 9 5.66 -2.32 -10.77
C LYS A 9 4.72 -1.73 -9.72
N VAL A 10 5.28 -1.36 -8.57
CA VAL A 10 4.52 -0.82 -7.44
C VAL A 10 5.08 0.55 -7.03
N ALA A 11 4.19 1.52 -6.85
CA ALA A 11 4.50 2.80 -6.23
C ALA A 11 3.76 2.92 -4.90
N ILE A 12 4.44 3.37 -3.85
CA ILE A 12 3.89 3.49 -2.50
C ILE A 12 4.06 4.93 -2.02
N GLN A 13 2.94 5.64 -1.83
CA GLN A 13 2.95 6.96 -1.23
C GLN A 13 2.89 6.82 0.29
N GLY A 14 3.91 7.31 0.96
CA GLY A 14 4.07 7.16 2.40
C GLY A 14 4.96 5.98 2.78
N PHE A 15 6.11 6.27 3.38
CA PHE A 15 7.07 5.26 3.84
C PHE A 15 7.13 5.21 5.38
N GLY A 16 5.94 5.38 6.01
CA GLY A 16 5.72 5.18 7.44
C GLY A 16 5.61 3.70 7.81
N ASN A 17 4.92 3.41 8.92
CA ASN A 17 4.75 2.02 9.38
C ASN A 17 4.01 1.16 8.35
N VAL A 18 2.92 1.64 7.75
CA VAL A 18 2.16 0.88 6.77
C VAL A 18 2.96 0.69 5.48
N GLY A 19 3.43 1.81 4.88
CA GLY A 19 4.08 1.75 3.57
C GLY A 19 5.42 1.02 3.59
N SER A 20 6.23 1.14 4.64
CA SER A 20 7.52 0.42 4.72
C SER A 20 7.34 -1.10 4.83
N TRP A 21 6.36 -1.56 5.63
CA TRP A 21 6.04 -2.98 5.71
C TRP A 21 5.39 -3.50 4.43
N ALA A 22 4.50 -2.70 3.79
CA ALA A 22 3.93 -3.06 2.49
C ALA A 22 5.03 -3.23 1.44
N ALA A 23 5.98 -2.27 1.35
CA ALA A 23 7.11 -2.34 0.44
C ALA A 23 7.97 -3.59 0.65
N LEU A 24 8.31 -3.90 1.91
CA LEU A 24 9.12 -5.06 2.25
C LEU A 24 8.42 -6.37 1.84
N LEU A 25 7.18 -6.55 2.26
CA LEU A 25 6.41 -7.77 2.00
C LEU A 25 6.09 -7.97 0.52
N LEU A 26 5.83 -6.91 -0.24
CA LEU A 26 5.62 -6.97 -1.68
C LEU A 26 6.90 -7.36 -2.41
N LYS A 27 8.05 -6.82 -2.00
CA LYS A 27 9.36 -7.24 -2.54
C LYS A 27 9.63 -8.72 -2.27
N GLU A 28 9.35 -9.21 -1.06
CA GLU A 28 9.46 -10.64 -0.72
C GLU A 28 8.54 -11.53 -1.58
N ARG A 29 7.42 -10.99 -2.07
CA ARG A 29 6.48 -11.66 -2.97
C ARG A 29 6.84 -11.56 -4.44
N GLY A 30 7.96 -10.90 -4.76
CA GLY A 30 8.49 -10.78 -6.12
C GLY A 30 7.98 -9.56 -6.89
N CYS A 31 7.27 -8.63 -6.25
CA CYS A 31 6.93 -7.35 -6.85
C CYS A 31 8.16 -6.44 -6.98
N ASN A 32 8.15 -5.56 -7.97
CA ASN A 32 9.16 -4.54 -8.16
C ASN A 32 8.67 -3.19 -7.60
N VAL A 33 9.10 -2.84 -6.38
CA VAL A 33 8.77 -1.55 -5.78
C VAL A 33 9.67 -0.49 -6.38
N VAL A 34 9.14 0.28 -7.35
CA VAL A 34 9.88 1.28 -8.13
C VAL A 34 9.85 2.67 -7.51
N ALA A 35 8.87 2.96 -6.66
CA ALA A 35 8.77 4.26 -6.01
C ALA A 35 8.23 4.16 -4.58
N ILE A 36 8.80 4.98 -3.71
CA ILE A 36 8.35 5.21 -2.34
C ILE A 36 8.38 6.71 -2.04
N SER A 37 7.59 7.19 -1.09
CA SER A 37 7.67 8.59 -0.66
C SER A 37 7.42 8.79 0.82
N ASP A 38 7.87 9.91 1.33
CA ASP A 38 7.52 10.42 2.65
C ASP A 38 7.26 11.94 2.62
N ILE A 39 7.34 12.59 3.77
CA ILE A 39 7.15 14.04 3.90
C ILE A 39 8.24 14.84 3.16
N SER A 40 9.41 14.25 2.88
CA SER A 40 10.53 14.91 2.19
C SER A 40 10.40 14.84 0.66
N GLY A 41 9.46 14.04 0.14
CA GLY A 41 9.20 13.83 -1.28
C GLY A 41 9.20 12.35 -1.67
N GLY A 42 9.16 12.11 -2.97
CA GLY A 42 9.22 10.79 -3.57
C GLY A 42 10.65 10.42 -4.01
N TYR A 43 10.87 9.13 -4.13
CA TYR A 43 12.11 8.52 -4.60
C TYR A 43 11.75 7.41 -5.59
N TYR A 44 12.38 7.46 -6.76
CA TYR A 44 12.06 6.57 -7.89
C TYR A 44 13.32 5.90 -8.45
N ASP A 45 13.22 4.59 -8.68
CA ASP A 45 14.18 3.81 -9.46
C ASP A 45 13.43 2.81 -10.33
N GLU A 46 13.55 2.90 -11.64
CA GLU A 46 12.89 1.98 -12.57
C GLU A 46 13.28 0.52 -12.36
N LYS A 47 14.51 0.27 -11.89
CA LYS A 47 15.02 -1.08 -11.61
C LYS A 47 14.48 -1.64 -10.29
N GLY A 48 13.86 -0.78 -9.47
CA GLY A 48 13.35 -1.11 -8.15
C GLY A 48 14.26 -0.67 -7.01
N ILE A 49 13.66 -0.10 -5.98
CA ILE A 49 14.35 0.44 -4.82
C ILE A 49 14.79 -0.69 -3.90
N ASP A 50 15.99 -0.57 -3.35
CA ASP A 50 16.43 -1.42 -2.24
C ASP A 50 15.69 -1.04 -0.95
N ILE A 51 14.61 -1.76 -0.67
CA ILE A 51 13.75 -1.47 0.48
C ILE A 51 14.47 -1.67 1.81
N GLY A 52 15.40 -2.62 1.89
CA GLY A 52 16.22 -2.84 3.09
C GLY A 52 17.06 -1.62 3.41
N LYS A 53 17.77 -1.09 2.41
CA LYS A 53 18.58 0.13 2.55
C LYS A 53 17.70 1.35 2.84
N ALA A 54 16.55 1.48 2.19
CA ALA A 54 15.64 2.59 2.45
C ALA A 54 15.11 2.59 3.90
N ILE A 55 14.76 1.42 4.45
CA ILE A 55 14.34 1.28 5.85
C ILE A 55 15.49 1.63 6.80
N GLN A 56 16.70 1.09 6.53
CA GLN A 56 17.87 1.39 7.34
C GLN A 56 18.15 2.91 7.34
N TYR A 57 18.23 3.51 6.14
CA TYR A 57 18.46 4.94 6.00
C TYR A 57 17.44 5.79 6.77
N ARG A 58 16.13 5.48 6.61
CA ARG A 58 15.07 6.18 7.33
C ARG A 58 15.27 6.10 8.86
N ASN A 59 15.64 4.92 9.37
CA ASN A 59 15.83 4.72 10.81
C ASN A 59 17.02 5.51 11.36
N GLU A 60 18.08 5.66 10.57
CA GLU A 60 19.29 6.43 10.89
C GLU A 60 19.08 7.95 10.67
N ASN A 61 18.16 8.34 9.79
CA ASN A 61 17.91 9.71 9.37
C ASN A 61 16.60 10.30 9.96
N LYS A 62 16.44 10.25 11.29
CA LYS A 62 15.31 10.84 12.03
C LYS A 62 13.93 10.43 11.52
N GLY A 63 13.80 9.27 10.89
CA GLY A 63 12.53 8.74 10.40
C GLY A 63 12.13 9.27 9.01
N THR A 64 13.03 9.93 8.27
CA THR A 64 12.77 10.46 6.91
C THR A 64 13.71 9.87 5.87
N LEU A 65 13.28 9.95 4.60
CA LEU A 65 14.10 9.60 3.44
C LEU A 65 14.89 10.80 2.89
N GLU A 66 14.84 11.95 3.54
CA GLU A 66 15.51 13.15 3.04
C GLU A 66 17.01 12.91 2.80
N GLY A 67 17.45 13.15 1.55
CA GLY A 67 18.83 12.90 1.14
C GLY A 67 19.16 11.46 0.76
N PHE A 68 18.19 10.55 0.67
CA PHE A 68 18.40 9.20 0.17
C PHE A 68 18.90 9.19 -1.27
N LYS A 69 20.13 8.66 -1.49
CA LYS A 69 20.85 8.79 -2.78
C LYS A 69 20.73 7.57 -3.70
N GLU A 70 20.12 6.50 -3.24
CA GLU A 70 20.00 5.24 -4.00
C GLU A 70 18.84 5.26 -5.02
N ALA A 71 18.11 6.40 -5.09
CA ALA A 71 17.00 6.59 -6.02
C ALA A 71 16.90 8.06 -6.44
N THR A 72 16.29 8.31 -7.58
CA THR A 72 16.07 9.67 -8.09
C THR A 72 14.97 10.34 -7.27
N LYS A 73 15.23 11.55 -6.76
CA LYS A 73 14.23 12.33 -6.04
C LYS A 73 13.17 12.86 -7.02
N ILE A 74 11.91 12.66 -6.67
CA ILE A 74 10.74 13.18 -7.37
C ILE A 74 9.81 13.85 -6.36
N SER A 75 8.78 14.53 -6.80
CA SER A 75 7.72 15.02 -5.91
C SER A 75 6.70 13.91 -5.56
N ASN A 76 5.93 14.12 -4.49
CA ASN A 76 4.81 13.23 -4.17
C ASN A 76 3.76 13.20 -5.30
N ASP A 77 3.57 14.33 -5.98
CA ASP A 77 2.63 14.46 -7.08
C ASP A 77 3.08 13.70 -8.34
N GLU A 78 4.39 13.68 -8.61
CA GLU A 78 4.97 12.87 -9.69
C GLU A 78 4.86 11.38 -9.38
N LEU A 79 5.03 10.98 -8.11
CA LEU A 79 4.87 9.58 -7.72
C LEU A 79 3.47 9.04 -8.06
N LEU A 80 2.41 9.82 -7.79
CA LEU A 80 1.03 9.42 -8.08
C LEU A 80 0.78 9.22 -9.59
N LYS A 81 1.57 9.89 -10.46
CA LYS A 81 1.42 9.88 -11.92
C LYS A 81 2.28 8.83 -12.62
N LEU A 82 3.07 8.07 -11.86
CA LEU A 82 3.93 7.03 -12.43
C LEU A 82 3.11 5.95 -13.16
N ASP A 83 3.67 5.47 -14.26
CA ASP A 83 3.10 4.33 -14.99
C ASP A 83 3.51 3.03 -14.27
N VAL A 84 2.64 2.58 -13.39
CA VAL A 84 2.84 1.40 -12.55
C VAL A 84 1.63 0.47 -12.59
N ASP A 85 1.82 -0.78 -12.22
CA ASP A 85 0.71 -1.72 -12.12
C ASP A 85 -0.15 -1.46 -10.88
N VAL A 86 0.51 -1.13 -9.74
CA VAL A 86 -0.17 -0.92 -8.45
C VAL A 86 0.32 0.37 -7.81
N LEU A 87 -0.63 1.20 -7.40
CA LEU A 87 -0.41 2.38 -6.57
C LEU A 87 -0.97 2.13 -5.17
N ILE A 88 -0.16 2.39 -4.14
CA ILE A 88 -0.57 2.23 -2.74
C ILE A 88 -0.47 3.58 -2.02
N PRO A 89 -1.57 4.34 -1.92
CA PRO A 89 -1.62 5.52 -1.06
C PRO A 89 -1.67 5.07 0.40
N ALA A 90 -0.57 5.26 1.13
CA ALA A 90 -0.39 4.84 2.52
C ALA A 90 0.10 5.98 3.43
N ALA A 91 -0.17 7.24 3.06
CA ALA A 91 0.24 8.43 3.80
C ALA A 91 -0.95 9.10 4.51
N LEU A 92 -1.69 9.91 3.78
CA LEU A 92 -2.73 10.79 4.32
C LEU A 92 -4.07 10.57 3.60
N GLU A 93 -5.14 11.02 4.26
CA GLU A 93 -6.46 11.16 3.63
C GLU A 93 -6.42 12.15 2.46
N ASN A 94 -7.34 11.99 1.49
CA ASN A 94 -7.48 12.86 0.33
C ASN A 94 -6.18 13.06 -0.50
N ALA A 95 -5.32 12.05 -0.56
CA ALA A 95 -4.15 12.05 -1.44
C ALA A 95 -4.55 12.00 -2.92
N ILE A 96 -5.64 11.31 -3.23
CA ILE A 96 -6.25 11.20 -4.56
C ILE A 96 -7.57 11.97 -4.55
N THR A 97 -7.64 13.00 -5.38
CA THR A 97 -8.79 13.90 -5.50
C THR A 97 -9.20 14.08 -6.96
N GLU A 98 -10.33 14.76 -7.20
CA GLU A 98 -10.76 15.14 -8.56
C GLU A 98 -9.69 15.89 -9.35
N LYS A 99 -8.76 16.59 -8.66
CA LYS A 99 -7.72 17.40 -9.28
C LYS A 99 -6.58 16.58 -9.90
N ASN A 100 -6.29 15.40 -9.32
CA ASN A 100 -5.14 14.57 -9.73
C ASN A 100 -5.51 13.18 -10.25
N VAL A 101 -6.72 12.69 -9.97
CA VAL A 101 -7.15 11.34 -10.35
C VAL A 101 -7.04 11.05 -11.85
N ASN A 102 -7.31 12.03 -12.72
CA ASN A 102 -7.19 11.88 -14.17
C ASN A 102 -5.73 11.69 -14.65
N SER A 103 -4.75 12.00 -13.83
CA SER A 103 -3.33 11.81 -14.15
C SER A 103 -2.77 10.46 -13.65
N ILE A 104 -3.55 9.69 -12.90
CA ILE A 104 -3.15 8.38 -12.39
C ILE A 104 -3.17 7.37 -13.54
N LYS A 105 -2.05 6.65 -13.69
CA LYS A 105 -1.85 5.63 -14.72
C LYS A 105 -1.84 4.21 -14.17
N ALA A 106 -1.89 4.07 -12.86
CA ALA A 106 -1.92 2.77 -12.20
C ALA A 106 -3.16 1.97 -12.62
N LYS A 107 -3.00 0.66 -12.78
CA LYS A 107 -4.10 -0.27 -13.10
C LYS A 107 -4.93 -0.61 -11.87
N VAL A 108 -4.27 -0.64 -10.71
CA VAL A 108 -4.89 -0.96 -9.41
C VAL A 108 -4.44 0.05 -8.38
N ILE A 109 -5.38 0.54 -7.58
CA ILE A 109 -5.13 1.32 -6.37
C ILE A 109 -5.46 0.43 -5.17
N VAL A 110 -4.55 0.36 -4.18
CA VAL A 110 -4.79 -0.36 -2.92
C VAL A 110 -4.65 0.63 -1.77
N GLU A 111 -5.74 0.96 -1.14
CA GLU A 111 -5.81 2.02 -0.13
C GLU A 111 -5.23 1.59 1.21
N GLY A 112 -3.94 1.87 1.42
CA GLY A 112 -3.25 1.56 2.67
C GLY A 112 -3.53 2.55 3.80
N ALA A 113 -3.77 3.83 3.49
CA ALA A 113 -4.22 4.84 4.44
C ALA A 113 -5.74 4.79 4.61
N ASN A 114 -6.28 5.52 5.60
CA ASN A 114 -7.72 5.72 5.74
C ASN A 114 -8.16 6.89 4.86
N GLY A 115 -9.21 6.67 4.05
CA GLY A 115 -9.78 7.68 3.17
C GLY A 115 -8.77 8.39 2.25
N PRO A 116 -7.84 7.67 1.59
CA PRO A 116 -6.84 8.33 0.76
C PRO A 116 -7.43 8.87 -0.54
N THR A 117 -8.57 8.37 -0.96
CA THR A 117 -9.31 8.80 -2.15
C THR A 117 -10.53 9.61 -1.73
N SER A 118 -10.72 10.78 -2.31
CA SER A 118 -11.94 11.58 -2.06
C SER A 118 -13.13 10.94 -2.76
N HIS A 119 -14.33 11.17 -2.21
CA HIS A 119 -15.57 10.64 -2.77
C HIS A 119 -15.80 11.06 -4.24
N GLU A 120 -15.42 12.29 -4.58
CA GLU A 120 -15.52 12.81 -5.95
C GLU A 120 -14.60 12.07 -6.92
N ALA A 121 -13.45 11.59 -6.44
CA ALA A 121 -12.48 10.85 -7.25
C ALA A 121 -12.94 9.41 -7.52
N ASP A 122 -13.72 8.78 -6.65
CA ASP A 122 -14.16 7.38 -6.81
C ASP A 122 -14.87 7.14 -8.15
N SER A 123 -15.81 7.99 -8.51
CA SER A 123 -16.54 7.87 -9.77
C SER A 123 -15.64 8.05 -11.01
N ILE A 124 -14.55 8.79 -10.87
CA ILE A 124 -13.57 8.99 -11.95
C ILE A 124 -12.65 7.78 -12.05
N ILE A 125 -12.23 7.20 -10.94
CA ILE A 125 -11.45 5.94 -10.89
C ILE A 125 -12.19 4.84 -11.64
N GLU A 126 -13.47 4.66 -11.34
CA GLU A 126 -14.32 3.67 -12.01
C GLU A 126 -14.42 3.93 -13.52
N LYS A 127 -14.72 5.16 -13.94
CA LYS A 127 -14.79 5.54 -15.36
C LYS A 127 -13.48 5.32 -16.10
N ASN A 128 -12.34 5.51 -15.43
CA ASN A 128 -11.01 5.28 -16.01
C ASN A 128 -10.65 3.78 -16.05
N GLY A 129 -11.49 2.89 -15.55
CA GLY A 129 -11.25 1.45 -15.53
C GLY A 129 -10.15 1.01 -14.57
N ILE A 130 -9.83 1.85 -13.58
CA ILE A 130 -8.88 1.54 -12.52
C ILE A 130 -9.61 0.73 -11.44
N ILE A 131 -9.00 -0.35 -11.00
CA ILE A 131 -9.55 -1.16 -9.91
C ILE A 131 -9.10 -0.55 -8.59
N ALA A 132 -10.03 -0.15 -7.73
CA ALA A 132 -9.73 0.29 -6.37
C ALA A 132 -10.06 -0.80 -5.35
N VAL A 133 -9.09 -1.11 -4.49
CA VAL A 133 -9.30 -1.94 -3.30
C VAL A 133 -9.45 -0.98 -2.12
N PRO A 134 -10.66 -0.86 -1.53
CA PRO A 134 -10.95 0.17 -0.54
C PRO A 134 -10.19 -0.06 0.77
N ASP A 135 -9.97 1.00 1.49
CA ASP A 135 -9.23 1.05 2.74
C ASP A 135 -9.77 0.10 3.80
N ILE A 136 -11.08 0.06 3.98
CA ILE A 136 -11.75 -0.84 4.94
C ILE A 136 -11.39 -2.33 4.74
N LEU A 137 -10.97 -2.69 3.53
CA LEU A 137 -10.51 -4.04 3.20
C LEU A 137 -8.98 -4.11 3.24
N ALA A 138 -8.30 -3.17 2.58
CA ALA A 138 -6.86 -3.21 2.37
C ALA A 138 -6.07 -3.04 3.68
N ASN A 139 -6.54 -2.20 4.62
CA ASN A 139 -5.88 -1.91 5.89
C ASN A 139 -6.47 -2.65 7.10
N ALA A 140 -7.45 -3.53 6.91
CA ALA A 140 -8.13 -4.28 7.97
C ALA A 140 -7.20 -5.16 8.84
N GLY A 141 -5.99 -5.46 8.36
CA GLY A 141 -5.04 -6.32 9.05
C GLY A 141 -4.71 -5.88 10.47
N GLY A 142 -4.55 -4.57 10.69
CA GLY A 142 -4.28 -4.00 12.01
C GLY A 142 -5.40 -4.29 13.01
N VAL A 143 -6.64 -4.07 12.61
CA VAL A 143 -7.84 -4.34 13.44
C VAL A 143 -7.99 -5.82 13.75
N ILE A 144 -7.77 -6.68 12.75
CA ILE A 144 -7.84 -8.14 12.92
C ILE A 144 -6.81 -8.60 13.96
N VAL A 145 -5.57 -8.12 13.88
CA VAL A 145 -4.52 -8.51 14.83
C VAL A 145 -4.79 -7.95 16.22
N SER A 146 -5.28 -6.73 16.35
CA SER A 146 -5.70 -6.15 17.64
C SER A 146 -6.83 -6.96 18.29
N TYR A 147 -7.80 -7.42 17.49
CA TYR A 147 -8.84 -8.32 17.97
C TYR A 147 -8.25 -9.66 18.48
N PHE A 148 -7.29 -10.22 17.75
CA PHE A 148 -6.63 -11.45 18.20
C PHE A 148 -5.82 -11.23 19.50
N GLU A 149 -5.21 -10.08 19.67
CA GLU A 149 -4.53 -9.74 20.91
C GLU A 149 -5.53 -9.70 22.09
N TRP A 150 -6.66 -9.04 21.91
CA TRP A 150 -7.72 -9.02 22.90
C TRP A 150 -8.22 -10.43 23.24
N VAL A 151 -8.46 -11.31 22.25
CA VAL A 151 -8.87 -12.70 22.46
C VAL A 151 -7.82 -13.46 23.27
N GLN A 152 -6.54 -13.34 22.94
CA GLN A 152 -5.44 -14.01 23.63
C GLN A 152 -5.34 -13.54 25.10
N ASN A 153 -5.50 -12.25 25.34
CA ASN A 153 -5.49 -11.69 26.69
C ASN A 153 -6.66 -12.24 27.54
N ARG A 154 -7.84 -12.39 26.92
CA ARG A 154 -9.02 -12.99 27.58
C ARG A 154 -8.85 -14.48 27.89
N LEU A 155 -8.17 -15.20 27.04
CA LEU A 155 -7.96 -16.67 27.17
C LEU A 155 -6.72 -17.01 28.03
N GLY A 156 -5.89 -16.03 28.37
CA GLY A 156 -4.71 -16.21 29.22
C GLY A 156 -3.54 -16.96 28.56
N PHE A 157 -3.55 -17.12 27.22
CA PHE A 157 -2.42 -17.75 26.50
C PHE A 157 -2.16 -17.07 25.15
N LYS A 158 -0.90 -17.13 24.70
CA LYS A 158 -0.45 -16.52 23.46
C LYS A 158 -0.46 -17.51 22.28
N TRP A 159 -0.84 -17.02 21.12
CA TRP A 159 -0.74 -17.76 19.87
C TRP A 159 0.65 -17.61 19.25
N THR A 160 1.07 -18.60 18.49
CA THR A 160 2.27 -18.48 17.67
C THR A 160 2.06 -17.49 16.53
N LYS A 161 3.14 -16.84 16.08
CA LYS A 161 3.13 -15.92 14.93
C LYS A 161 2.48 -16.56 13.69
N SER A 162 2.80 -17.82 13.41
CA SER A 162 2.23 -18.56 12.28
C SER A 162 0.72 -18.76 12.39
N ARG A 163 0.18 -18.95 13.60
CA ARG A 163 -1.26 -19.05 13.83
C ARG A 163 -1.97 -17.72 13.58
N VAL A 164 -1.38 -16.61 14.04
CA VAL A 164 -1.90 -15.26 13.80
C VAL A 164 -1.95 -14.99 12.30
N TYR A 165 -0.84 -15.16 11.58
CA TYR A 165 -0.78 -14.94 10.14
C TYR A 165 -1.79 -15.77 9.35
N ARG A 166 -1.87 -17.07 9.60
CA ARG A 166 -2.82 -17.94 8.90
C ARG A 166 -4.27 -17.53 9.12
N ARG A 167 -4.64 -17.12 10.34
CA ARG A 167 -5.99 -16.63 10.63
C ARG A 167 -6.28 -15.30 9.97
N SER A 168 -5.34 -14.35 10.03
CA SER A 168 -5.46 -13.05 9.36
C SER A 168 -5.63 -13.22 7.84
N ASP A 169 -4.78 -14.05 7.21
CA ASP A 169 -4.84 -14.36 5.78
C ASP A 169 -6.20 -14.94 5.37
N SER A 170 -6.71 -15.89 6.16
CA SER A 170 -8.02 -16.49 5.91
C SER A 170 -9.16 -15.46 5.98
N ILE A 171 -9.17 -14.58 6.99
CA ILE A 171 -10.19 -13.56 7.16
C ILE A 171 -10.12 -12.55 6.02
N ILE A 172 -8.93 -12.04 5.70
CA ILE A 172 -8.75 -11.05 4.64
C ILE A 172 -9.16 -11.62 3.28
N LYS A 173 -8.77 -12.85 2.96
CA LYS A 173 -9.17 -13.51 1.71
C LYS A 173 -10.68 -13.72 1.61
N GLN A 174 -11.32 -14.15 2.69
CA GLN A 174 -12.77 -14.31 2.72
C GLN A 174 -13.47 -12.95 2.54
N SER A 175 -13.03 -11.92 3.24
CA SER A 175 -13.57 -10.57 3.13
C SER A 175 -13.39 -10.01 1.72
N PHE A 176 -12.21 -10.20 1.12
CA PHE A 176 -11.93 -9.81 -0.26
C PHE A 176 -12.91 -10.49 -1.23
N ASN A 177 -13.08 -11.81 -1.12
CA ASN A 177 -13.98 -12.56 -2.00
C ASN A 177 -15.44 -12.09 -1.85
N ASN A 178 -15.88 -11.80 -0.63
CA ASN A 178 -17.22 -11.29 -0.38
C ASN A 178 -17.44 -9.92 -1.04
N VAL A 179 -16.53 -8.97 -0.84
CA VAL A 179 -16.60 -7.63 -1.45
C VAL A 179 -16.53 -7.75 -2.98
N TYR A 180 -15.59 -8.52 -3.50
CA TYR A 180 -15.41 -8.70 -4.95
C TYR A 180 -16.65 -9.35 -5.60
N SER A 181 -17.28 -10.30 -4.93
CA SER A 181 -18.52 -10.92 -5.42
C SER A 181 -19.68 -9.92 -5.47
N CYS A 182 -19.77 -9.00 -4.49
CA CYS A 182 -20.80 -7.95 -4.52
C CYS A 182 -20.61 -6.94 -5.66
N LEU A 183 -19.39 -6.72 -6.12
CA LEU A 183 -19.10 -5.81 -7.24
C LEU A 183 -19.39 -6.42 -8.63
N LEU A 184 -19.63 -7.73 -8.70
CA LEU A 184 -19.92 -8.45 -9.96
C LEU A 184 -21.43 -8.60 -10.23
N TYR A 185 -22.30 -8.17 -9.30
CA TYR A 185 -23.75 -8.15 -9.42
C TYR A 185 -24.29 -6.73 -9.47
#